data_602faf317ca6e4555296c47815f34f5e
#
_entry.id   602faf317ca6e4555296c47815f34f5e
#
_cell.length_a   1.000
_cell.length_b   1.000
_cell.length_c   1.000
_cell.angle_alpha   90.00
_cell.angle_beta   90.00
_cell.angle_gamma   90.00
#
_symmetry.space_group_name_H-M   'P 1'
#
loop_
_entity.id
_entity.type
_entity.pdbx_description
1 polymer ?
#
loop_
_entity_poly.entity_id
_entity_poly.type
_entity_poly.pdbx_seq_one_letter_code
_entity_poly.pdbx_strand_id
1 'polypeptide(L)'
;ARGADPNARLERRLPFVSRRISQDNGLSPSNIGATPFFLASSFGDMESMRILIDAGADPLLRTNDGTTALMVAAGADYVDGADKYGRRWFGPNLPLQESALRTITYLLDLGLDLNATNEYDQTTLHAAVYLGGTMLVPFLVERGAEINAINARGQTPWMIAAQGEYRSGSFYTQKETGEVLRQLGADTTLGEDLGKGFKRLLRALVASLKGL
;
A
#
# COMPACT_ATOMS: atom_id res chain seq x y z
N ALA A 1 -4.70 29.31 11.29
CA ALA A 1 -5.33 29.62 9.99
C ALA A 1 -6.82 29.79 10.20
N ARG A 2 -7.34 31.02 10.05
CA ARG A 2 -8.77 31.28 10.22
C ARG A 2 -9.50 30.81 8.98
N GLY A 3 -10.34 29.76 9.08
CA GLY A 3 -11.28 29.35 8.06
C GLY A 3 -10.77 28.35 7.02
N ALA A 4 -9.62 27.70 7.23
CA ALA A 4 -9.21 26.58 6.38
C ALA A 4 -10.04 25.33 6.75
N ASP A 5 -10.60 24.67 5.73
CA ASP A 5 -11.29 23.40 5.92
C ASP A 5 -10.27 22.27 6.11
N PRO A 6 -10.23 21.62 7.30
CA PRO A 6 -9.29 20.53 7.56
C PRO A 6 -9.57 19.27 6.73
N ASN A 7 -10.76 19.21 6.12
CA ASN A 7 -11.20 18.11 5.26
C ASN A 7 -11.19 18.45 3.77
N ALA A 8 -10.58 19.59 3.40
CA ALA A 8 -10.44 19.98 2.00
C ALA A 8 -9.76 18.86 1.20
N ARG A 9 -10.29 18.56 0.02
CA ARG A 9 -9.80 17.49 -0.84
C ARG A 9 -8.92 18.01 -1.95
N LEU A 10 -7.85 17.28 -2.23
CA LEU A 10 -6.96 17.58 -3.34
C LEU A 10 -7.67 17.27 -4.67
N GLU A 11 -7.92 18.28 -5.48
CA GLU A 11 -8.62 18.15 -6.78
C GLU A 11 -7.69 17.73 -7.92
N ARG A 12 -6.40 17.99 -7.78
CA ARG A 12 -5.37 17.72 -8.81
C ARG A 12 -4.14 17.12 -8.18
N ARG A 13 -3.41 16.29 -8.93
CA ARG A 13 -2.12 15.77 -8.49
C ARG A 13 -1.15 16.90 -8.15
N LEU A 14 -0.45 16.77 -7.02
CA LEU A 14 0.60 17.73 -6.65
C LEU A 14 1.78 17.61 -7.62
N PRO A 15 2.30 18.73 -8.16
CA PRO A 15 3.33 18.71 -9.20
C PRO A 15 4.62 17.96 -8.81
N PHE A 16 4.97 17.98 -7.53
CA PHE A 16 6.17 17.33 -7.00
C PHE A 16 5.98 15.86 -6.64
N VAL A 17 4.76 15.45 -6.32
CA VAL A 17 4.41 14.07 -6.01
C VAL A 17 4.20 13.29 -7.30
N SER A 18 3.75 13.95 -8.37
CA SER A 18 3.45 13.32 -9.66
C SER A 18 4.67 12.73 -10.39
N ARG A 19 5.88 13.13 -10.04
CA ARG A 19 7.10 12.57 -10.66
C ARG A 19 7.46 11.17 -10.13
N ARG A 20 6.84 10.74 -9.01
CA ARG A 20 7.10 9.47 -8.36
C ARG A 20 5.95 8.49 -8.42
N ILE A 21 4.74 8.99 -8.56
CA ILE A 21 3.58 8.18 -8.86
C ILE A 21 3.71 7.88 -10.34
N SER A 22 4.37 6.75 -10.63
CA SER A 22 4.62 6.34 -12.00
C SER A 22 3.32 6.36 -12.78
N GLN A 23 3.40 6.99 -13.92
CA GLN A 23 2.41 6.86 -14.96
C GLN A 23 2.14 5.38 -15.22
N ASP A 24 0.87 5.01 -15.22
CA ASP A 24 0.28 4.00 -16.06
C ASP A 24 0.35 2.51 -15.72
N ASN A 25 0.68 2.09 -14.51
CA ASN A 25 0.50 0.66 -14.21
C ASN A 25 -0.71 0.34 -13.32
N GLY A 26 -1.61 1.29 -13.08
CA GLY A 26 -2.91 1.04 -12.43
C GLY A 26 -2.85 0.58 -10.97
N LEU A 27 -1.69 0.70 -10.31
CA LEU A 27 -1.52 0.25 -8.92
C LEU A 27 -0.89 1.29 -7.99
N SER A 28 -0.51 2.46 -8.48
CA SER A 28 -0.08 3.53 -7.59
C SER A 28 -1.31 4.31 -7.15
N PRO A 29 -1.52 4.46 -5.83
CA PRO A 29 -2.67 5.20 -5.33
C PRO A 29 -2.66 6.61 -5.89
N SER A 30 -3.82 7.06 -6.32
CA SER A 30 -4.02 8.43 -6.72
C SER A 30 -4.16 9.28 -5.47
N ASN A 31 -3.33 10.33 -5.30
CA ASN A 31 -3.53 11.29 -4.22
C ASN A 31 -4.69 12.27 -4.48
N ILE A 32 -5.44 12.09 -5.58
CA ILE A 32 -6.64 12.87 -5.83
C ILE A 32 -7.70 12.50 -4.78
N GLY A 33 -8.27 13.50 -4.15
CA GLY A 33 -9.17 13.31 -3.02
C GLY A 33 -8.46 13.21 -1.66
N ALA A 34 -7.12 13.26 -1.61
CA ALA A 34 -6.38 13.29 -0.36
C ALA A 34 -6.73 14.53 0.45
N THR A 35 -6.87 14.35 1.77
CA THR A 35 -7.02 15.43 2.75
C THR A 35 -5.67 15.83 3.34
N PRO A 36 -5.55 16.99 4.01
CA PRO A 36 -4.35 17.34 4.76
C PRO A 36 -3.93 16.26 5.76
N PHE A 37 -4.90 15.60 6.43
CA PHE A 37 -4.64 14.50 7.36
C PHE A 37 -4.04 13.27 6.64
N PHE A 38 -4.59 12.89 5.50
CA PHE A 38 -4.05 11.81 4.67
C PHE A 38 -2.59 12.11 4.27
N LEU A 39 -2.30 13.34 3.82
CA LEU A 39 -0.94 13.74 3.45
C LEU A 39 0.02 13.73 4.65
N ALA A 40 -0.41 14.24 5.82
CA ALA A 40 0.38 14.17 7.04
C ALA A 40 0.69 12.71 7.42
N SER A 41 -0.29 11.80 7.27
CA SER A 41 -0.12 10.37 7.51
C SER A 41 0.91 9.74 6.56
N SER A 42 0.96 10.15 5.29
CA SER A 42 1.92 9.64 4.32
C SER A 42 3.38 10.03 4.66
N PHE A 43 3.56 11.12 5.37
CA PHE A 43 4.86 11.61 5.82
C PHE A 43 5.22 11.15 7.25
N GLY A 44 4.28 10.55 7.97
CA GLY A 44 4.45 10.23 9.38
C GLY A 44 4.59 11.48 10.26
N ASP A 45 3.99 12.59 9.83
CA ASP A 45 4.01 13.86 10.56
C ASP A 45 2.95 13.85 11.66
N MET A 46 3.32 13.26 12.80
CA MET A 46 2.45 13.08 13.95
C MET A 46 1.96 14.40 14.55
N GLU A 47 2.76 15.47 14.47
CA GLU A 47 2.38 16.78 14.98
C GLU A 47 1.24 17.38 14.14
N SER A 48 1.44 17.42 12.81
CA SER A 48 0.40 17.88 11.90
C SER A 48 -0.88 17.03 11.98
N MET A 49 -0.76 15.70 12.13
CA MET A 49 -1.93 14.83 12.31
C MET A 49 -2.76 15.20 13.53
N ARG A 50 -2.11 15.42 14.67
CA ARG A 50 -2.81 15.83 15.93
C ARG A 50 -3.47 17.19 15.78
N ILE A 51 -2.75 18.18 15.26
CA ILE A 51 -3.30 19.52 15.01
C ILE A 51 -4.54 19.46 14.11
N LEU A 52 -4.51 18.61 13.07
CA LEU A 52 -5.61 18.44 12.14
C LEU A 52 -6.82 17.76 12.81
N ILE A 53 -6.61 16.75 13.64
CA ILE A 53 -7.69 16.14 14.43
C ILE A 53 -8.33 17.15 15.38
N ASP A 54 -7.52 17.94 16.10
CA ASP A 54 -8.01 19.00 17.00
C ASP A 54 -8.79 20.09 16.23
N ALA A 55 -8.47 20.28 14.95
CA ALA A 55 -9.17 21.18 14.05
C ALA A 55 -10.42 20.59 13.39
N GLY A 56 -10.78 19.33 13.70
CA GLY A 56 -11.96 18.64 13.15
C GLY A 56 -11.71 17.90 11.84
N ALA A 57 -10.47 17.48 11.56
CA ALA A 57 -10.20 16.57 10.44
C ALA A 57 -10.84 15.21 10.71
N ASP A 58 -11.47 14.66 9.67
CA ASP A 58 -11.98 13.28 9.67
C ASP A 58 -10.89 12.32 9.17
N PRO A 59 -10.32 11.46 10.04
CA PRO A 59 -9.28 10.53 9.69
C PRO A 59 -9.75 9.39 8.77
N LEU A 60 -11.06 9.17 8.67
CA LEU A 60 -11.65 8.10 7.87
C LEU A 60 -11.81 8.46 6.39
N LEU A 61 -11.58 9.72 6.02
CA LEU A 61 -11.68 10.15 4.63
C LEU A 61 -10.60 9.47 3.78
N ARG A 62 -11.06 8.84 2.69
CA ARG A 62 -10.22 8.12 1.72
C ARG A 62 -9.99 8.97 0.47
N THR A 63 -8.94 8.69 -0.27
CA THR A 63 -8.73 9.21 -1.61
C THR A 63 -9.81 8.72 -2.58
N ASN A 64 -9.83 9.25 -3.81
CA ASN A 64 -10.84 8.87 -4.79
C ASN A 64 -10.77 7.40 -5.21
N ASP A 65 -9.60 6.78 -5.13
CA ASP A 65 -9.40 5.33 -5.36
C ASP A 65 -9.57 4.48 -4.09
N GLY A 66 -10.11 5.06 -3.03
CA GLY A 66 -10.39 4.36 -1.78
C GLY A 66 -9.18 4.10 -0.89
N THR A 67 -7.99 4.63 -1.22
CA THR A 67 -6.79 4.47 -0.39
C THR A 67 -6.98 5.17 0.96
N THR A 68 -6.69 4.47 2.05
CA THR A 68 -6.83 4.97 3.41
C THR A 68 -5.54 5.58 3.95
N ALA A 69 -5.64 6.36 5.04
CA ALA A 69 -4.48 6.88 5.76
C ALA A 69 -3.58 5.76 6.31
N LEU A 70 -4.16 4.59 6.69
CA LEU A 70 -3.38 3.41 7.09
C LEU A 70 -2.54 2.84 5.95
N MET A 71 -3.12 2.70 4.75
CA MET A 71 -2.41 2.16 3.59
C MET A 71 -1.24 3.06 3.21
N VAL A 72 -1.44 4.38 3.17
CA VAL A 72 -0.36 5.30 2.79
C VAL A 72 0.73 5.37 3.86
N ALA A 73 0.39 5.29 5.14
CA ALA A 73 1.36 5.21 6.24
C ALA A 73 2.17 3.90 6.18
N ALA A 74 1.56 2.79 5.74
CA ALA A 74 2.21 1.50 5.57
C ALA A 74 3.09 1.40 4.30
N GLY A 75 3.01 2.36 3.38
CA GLY A 75 3.86 2.38 2.19
C GLY A 75 3.14 2.28 0.86
N ALA A 76 1.82 2.52 0.79
CA ALA A 76 1.09 2.49 -0.48
C ALA A 76 1.65 3.48 -1.51
N ASP A 77 2.20 4.61 -1.05
CA ASP A 77 2.88 5.63 -1.86
C ASP A 77 4.37 5.33 -2.09
N TYR A 78 4.88 4.24 -1.52
CA TYR A 78 6.29 3.93 -1.63
C TYR A 78 6.62 3.43 -3.03
N VAL A 79 7.52 4.15 -3.69
CA VAL A 79 8.07 3.75 -4.98
C VAL A 79 9.42 3.06 -4.72
N ASP A 80 9.51 1.83 -5.16
CA ASP A 80 10.69 0.99 -4.99
C ASP A 80 12.00 1.69 -5.37
N GLY A 81 13.00 1.53 -4.52
CA GLY A 81 14.34 2.06 -4.72
C GLY A 81 14.49 3.56 -4.49
N ALA A 82 13.44 4.24 -4.03
CA ALA A 82 13.53 5.63 -3.63
C ALA A 82 12.61 5.91 -2.44
N ASP A 83 13.14 6.62 -1.44
CA ASP A 83 12.31 7.15 -0.37
C ASP A 83 11.41 8.30 -0.88
N LYS A 84 10.51 8.77 0.01
CA LYS A 84 9.62 9.90 -0.28
C LYS A 84 10.32 11.19 -0.76
N TYR A 85 11.65 11.28 -0.62
CA TYR A 85 12.48 12.40 -1.10
C TYR A 85 13.26 12.08 -2.37
N GLY A 86 13.11 10.86 -2.98
CA GLY A 86 13.83 10.45 -4.19
C GLY A 86 15.17 9.82 -3.96
N ARG A 87 15.52 9.56 -2.71
CA ARG A 87 16.77 8.87 -2.41
C ARG A 87 16.58 7.39 -2.68
N ARG A 88 17.47 6.82 -3.49
CA ARG A 88 17.43 5.37 -3.76
C ARG A 88 17.82 4.60 -2.50
N TRP A 89 17.03 3.60 -2.19
CA TRP A 89 17.27 2.69 -1.09
C TRP A 89 17.14 1.25 -1.58
N PHE A 90 18.07 0.42 -1.16
CA PHE A 90 18.07 -1.02 -1.49
C PHE A 90 18.01 -1.80 -0.17
N GLY A 91 16.86 -2.39 0.13
CA GLY A 91 16.62 -3.20 1.33
C GLY A 91 15.66 -2.57 2.34
N PRO A 92 15.45 -3.23 3.51
CA PRO A 92 14.51 -2.76 4.52
C PRO A 92 14.95 -1.41 5.09
N ASN A 93 14.10 -0.41 4.94
CA ASN A 93 14.35 0.93 5.50
C ASN A 93 13.81 0.97 6.94
N LEU A 94 14.62 0.52 7.91
CA LEU A 94 14.22 0.41 9.30
C LEU A 94 13.74 1.75 9.92
N PRO A 95 14.44 2.89 9.76
CA PRO A 95 13.94 4.17 10.26
C PRO A 95 12.57 4.57 9.70
N LEU A 96 12.31 4.25 8.45
CA LEU A 96 11.00 4.51 7.83
C LEU A 96 9.92 3.58 8.38
N GLN A 97 10.25 2.29 8.60
CA GLN A 97 9.33 1.34 9.22
C GLN A 97 9.01 1.71 10.68
N GLU A 98 9.97 2.19 11.47
CA GLU A 98 9.73 2.69 12.82
C GLU A 98 8.80 3.92 12.83
N SER A 99 8.98 4.84 11.88
CA SER A 99 8.07 5.97 11.71
C SER A 99 6.66 5.52 11.32
N ALA A 100 6.57 4.56 10.39
CA ALA A 100 5.32 3.97 9.95
C ALA A 100 4.60 3.26 11.11
N LEU A 101 5.32 2.49 11.94
CA LEU A 101 4.75 1.82 13.11
C LEU A 101 4.07 2.80 14.06
N ARG A 102 4.72 3.92 14.40
CA ARG A 102 4.14 4.96 15.26
C ARG A 102 2.88 5.56 14.63
N THR A 103 2.94 5.86 13.35
CA THR A 103 1.82 6.44 12.60
C THR A 103 0.64 5.48 12.53
N ILE A 104 0.90 4.21 12.17
CA ILE A 104 -0.12 3.17 12.08
C ILE A 104 -0.76 2.90 13.44
N THR A 105 0.02 2.85 14.51
CA THR A 105 -0.53 2.71 15.87
C THR A 105 -1.53 3.81 16.17
N TYR A 106 -1.16 5.06 15.92
CA TYR A 106 -2.05 6.20 16.13
C TYR A 106 -3.31 6.14 15.27
N LEU A 107 -3.19 5.73 14.00
CA LEU A 107 -4.33 5.60 13.10
C LEU A 107 -5.29 4.48 13.54
N LEU A 108 -4.75 3.36 14.05
CA LEU A 108 -5.58 2.28 14.61
C LEU A 108 -6.30 2.73 15.89
N ASP A 109 -5.65 3.52 16.74
CA ASP A 109 -6.26 4.10 17.94
C ASP A 109 -7.41 5.09 17.58
N LEU A 110 -7.34 5.73 16.41
CA LEU A 110 -8.42 6.54 15.84
C LEU A 110 -9.55 5.71 15.22
N GLY A 111 -9.44 4.37 15.22
CA GLY A 111 -10.49 3.46 14.76
C GLY A 111 -10.48 3.17 13.26
N LEU A 112 -9.37 3.40 12.55
CA LEU A 112 -9.26 3.03 11.14
C LEU A 112 -9.26 1.51 10.98
N ASP A 113 -9.97 1.01 9.96
CA ASP A 113 -10.04 -0.41 9.64
C ASP A 113 -8.76 -0.88 8.96
N LEU A 114 -8.08 -1.84 9.61
CA LEU A 114 -6.83 -2.43 9.15
C LEU A 114 -6.99 -3.20 7.83
N ASN A 115 -8.16 -3.84 7.65
CA ASN A 115 -8.44 -4.70 6.50
C ASN A 115 -9.27 -3.99 5.39
N ALA A 116 -9.50 -2.69 5.54
CA ALA A 116 -10.12 -1.91 4.48
C ALA A 116 -9.36 -2.10 3.16
N THR A 117 -10.10 -2.13 2.04
CA THR A 117 -9.53 -2.23 0.70
C THR A 117 -9.75 -0.95 -0.10
N ASN A 118 -8.85 -0.68 -1.05
CA ASN A 118 -9.03 0.33 -2.08
C ASN A 118 -9.64 -0.27 -3.36
N GLU A 119 -9.76 0.50 -4.45
CA GLU A 119 -10.30 0.03 -5.74
C GLU A 119 -9.48 -1.11 -6.39
N TYR A 120 -8.29 -1.36 -5.90
CA TYR A 120 -7.42 -2.46 -6.35
C TYR A 120 -7.47 -3.67 -5.40
N ASP A 121 -8.42 -3.72 -4.48
CA ASP A 121 -8.52 -4.71 -3.39
C ASP A 121 -7.24 -4.82 -2.55
N GLN A 122 -6.42 -3.78 -2.52
CA GLN A 122 -5.22 -3.74 -1.69
C GLN A 122 -5.59 -3.38 -0.25
N THR A 123 -5.01 -4.11 0.69
CA THR A 123 -5.09 -3.84 2.13
C THR A 123 -3.85 -3.10 2.63
N THR A 124 -3.86 -2.68 3.89
CA THR A 124 -2.69 -2.13 4.58
C THR A 124 -1.50 -3.12 4.57
N LEU A 125 -1.76 -4.44 4.63
CA LEU A 125 -0.71 -5.45 4.59
C LEU A 125 -0.03 -5.54 3.21
N HIS A 126 -0.78 -5.41 2.11
CA HIS A 126 -0.20 -5.30 0.77
C HIS A 126 0.74 -4.08 0.66
N ALA A 127 0.30 -2.94 1.23
CA ALA A 127 1.12 -1.72 1.25
C ALA A 127 2.43 -1.90 2.04
N ALA A 128 2.36 -2.56 3.19
CA ALA A 128 3.54 -2.83 4.03
C ALA A 128 4.61 -3.67 3.31
N VAL A 129 4.20 -4.59 2.45
CA VAL A 129 5.13 -5.40 1.64
C VAL A 129 5.93 -4.53 0.70
N TYR A 130 5.33 -3.52 0.09
CA TYR A 130 6.06 -2.62 -0.81
C TYR A 130 7.15 -1.81 -0.09
N LEU A 131 6.98 -1.55 1.20
CA LEU A 131 7.98 -0.88 2.03
C LEU A 131 9.13 -1.82 2.45
N GLY A 132 9.08 -3.11 2.10
CA GLY A 132 10.01 -4.11 2.64
C GLY A 132 9.77 -4.35 4.13
N GLY A 133 8.52 -4.48 4.52
CA GLY A 133 8.00 -4.35 5.88
C GLY A 133 8.33 -5.50 6.84
N THR A 134 9.60 -5.86 7.01
CA THR A 134 10.02 -6.91 7.96
C THR A 134 9.61 -6.65 9.40
N MET A 135 9.44 -5.39 9.81
CA MET A 135 8.91 -4.98 11.11
C MET A 135 7.40 -4.75 11.08
N LEU A 136 6.89 -4.16 9.99
CA LEU A 136 5.48 -3.80 9.86
C LEU A 136 4.58 -5.03 9.72
N VAL A 137 5.01 -6.02 8.96
CA VAL A 137 4.22 -7.23 8.67
C VAL A 137 3.86 -7.99 9.94
N PRO A 138 4.80 -8.35 10.84
CA PRO A 138 4.45 -9.00 12.12
C PRO A 138 3.48 -8.16 12.94
N PHE A 139 3.74 -6.87 13.06
CA PHE A 139 2.91 -5.95 13.81
C PHE A 139 1.46 -5.89 13.29
N LEU A 140 1.27 -5.84 11.97
CA LEU A 140 -0.05 -5.80 11.36
C LEU A 140 -0.78 -7.14 11.53
N VAL A 141 -0.09 -8.26 11.35
CA VAL A 141 -0.66 -9.61 11.52
C VAL A 141 -1.10 -9.84 12.96
N GLU A 142 -0.30 -9.44 13.95
CA GLU A 142 -0.67 -9.48 15.39
C GLU A 142 -1.91 -8.65 15.71
N ARG A 143 -2.18 -7.60 14.92
CA ARG A 143 -3.38 -6.75 15.01
C ARG A 143 -4.56 -7.24 14.19
N GLY A 144 -4.48 -8.41 13.56
CA GLY A 144 -5.56 -9.03 12.81
C GLY A 144 -5.60 -8.67 11.31
N ALA A 145 -4.47 -8.26 10.73
CA ALA A 145 -4.40 -8.13 9.28
C ALA A 145 -4.64 -9.48 8.59
N GLU A 146 -5.47 -9.49 7.55
CA GLU A 146 -5.74 -10.66 6.74
C GLU A 146 -4.51 -11.05 5.92
N ILE A 147 -3.74 -12.02 6.44
CA ILE A 147 -2.43 -12.41 5.88
C ILE A 147 -2.53 -12.93 4.45
N ASN A 148 -3.66 -13.52 4.07
CA ASN A 148 -3.91 -14.10 2.76
C ASN A 148 -4.92 -13.29 1.92
N ALA A 149 -5.14 -12.00 2.25
CA ALA A 149 -5.97 -11.13 1.44
C ALA A 149 -5.49 -11.13 -0.02
N ILE A 150 -6.44 -11.09 -0.96
CA ILE A 150 -6.15 -11.15 -2.40
C ILE A 150 -6.52 -9.82 -3.04
N ASN A 151 -5.57 -9.20 -3.73
CA ASN A 151 -5.82 -7.96 -4.46
C ASN A 151 -6.48 -8.21 -5.83
N ALA A 152 -6.89 -7.15 -6.53
CA ALA A 152 -7.52 -7.23 -7.86
C ALA A 152 -6.68 -7.92 -8.95
N ARG A 153 -5.37 -8.13 -8.71
CA ARG A 153 -4.49 -8.91 -9.60
C ARG A 153 -4.40 -10.40 -9.21
N GLY A 154 -5.14 -10.82 -8.20
CA GLY A 154 -5.06 -12.17 -7.67
C GLY A 154 -3.80 -12.44 -6.86
N GLN A 155 -3.17 -11.41 -6.29
CA GLN A 155 -1.92 -11.55 -5.55
C GLN A 155 -2.18 -11.42 -4.04
N THR A 156 -1.56 -12.31 -3.26
CA THR A 156 -1.47 -12.15 -1.81
C THR A 156 -0.25 -11.30 -1.44
N PRO A 157 -0.17 -10.76 -0.19
CA PRO A 157 1.04 -10.09 0.29
C PRO A 157 2.30 -10.96 0.14
N TRP A 158 2.19 -12.29 0.41
CA TRP A 158 3.31 -13.20 0.22
C TRP A 158 3.75 -13.31 -1.23
N MET A 159 2.81 -13.39 -2.18
CA MET A 159 3.15 -13.44 -3.61
C MET A 159 3.91 -12.20 -4.07
N ILE A 160 3.46 -11.02 -3.65
CA ILE A 160 4.14 -9.76 -3.98
C ILE A 160 5.57 -9.77 -3.40
N ALA A 161 5.75 -10.21 -2.16
CA ALA A 161 7.05 -10.24 -1.52
C ALA A 161 7.99 -11.30 -2.13
N ALA A 162 7.54 -12.56 -2.25
CA ALA A 162 8.37 -13.70 -2.57
C ALA A 162 8.59 -13.87 -4.09
N GLN A 163 7.53 -13.68 -4.88
CA GLN A 163 7.57 -13.83 -6.33
C GLN A 163 7.94 -12.54 -7.05
N GLY A 164 7.77 -11.41 -6.35
CA GLY A 164 8.04 -10.08 -6.86
C GLY A 164 6.96 -9.55 -7.80
N GLU A 165 7.09 -8.29 -8.08
CA GLU A 165 6.20 -7.57 -8.98
C GLU A 165 7.01 -6.65 -9.90
N TYR A 166 6.54 -6.49 -11.14
CA TYR A 166 7.12 -5.52 -12.05
C TYR A 166 6.47 -4.15 -11.82
N ARG A 167 7.25 -3.20 -11.32
CA ARG A 167 6.81 -1.81 -11.07
C ARG A 167 7.84 -0.82 -11.62
N SER A 168 7.37 0.28 -12.17
CA SER A 168 8.21 1.42 -12.57
C SER A 168 9.44 1.04 -13.42
N GLY A 169 9.32 0.02 -14.28
CA GLY A 169 10.39 -0.40 -15.17
C GLY A 169 11.40 -1.37 -14.56
N SER A 170 11.17 -1.85 -13.34
CA SER A 170 12.04 -2.79 -12.64
C SER A 170 11.24 -3.91 -11.98
N PHE A 171 11.89 -5.06 -11.82
CA PHE A 171 11.33 -6.21 -11.11
C PHE A 171 11.86 -6.20 -9.67
N TYR A 172 10.94 -6.26 -8.71
CA TYR A 172 11.25 -6.19 -7.28
C TYR A 172 10.83 -7.45 -6.56
N THR A 173 11.68 -7.91 -5.67
CA THR A 173 11.35 -8.94 -4.70
C THR A 173 11.75 -8.46 -3.30
N GLN A 174 10.91 -8.78 -2.33
CA GLN A 174 11.16 -8.54 -0.91
C GLN A 174 11.30 -9.87 -0.19
N LYS A 175 12.34 -10.63 -0.55
CA LYS A 175 12.51 -12.02 -0.09
C LYS A 175 12.47 -12.18 1.42
N GLU A 176 13.08 -11.25 2.16
CA GLU A 176 13.08 -11.25 3.63
C GLU A 176 11.65 -11.06 4.17
N THR A 177 10.89 -10.13 3.60
CA THR A 177 9.48 -9.94 3.95
C THR A 177 8.63 -11.15 3.58
N GLY A 178 8.91 -11.79 2.45
CA GLY A 178 8.26 -13.05 2.05
C GLY A 178 8.51 -14.19 3.04
N GLU A 179 9.73 -14.28 3.56
CA GLU A 179 10.06 -15.27 4.57
C GLU A 179 9.37 -14.98 5.92
N VAL A 180 9.29 -13.71 6.31
CA VAL A 180 8.53 -13.29 7.51
C VAL A 180 7.05 -13.68 7.36
N LEU A 181 6.41 -13.39 6.21
CA LEU A 181 5.03 -13.77 5.95
C LEU A 181 4.82 -15.27 6.02
N ARG A 182 5.74 -16.06 5.45
CA ARG A 182 5.71 -17.52 5.51
C ARG A 182 5.77 -18.03 6.96
N GLN A 183 6.64 -17.47 7.79
CA GLN A 183 6.77 -17.82 9.20
C GLN A 183 5.52 -17.46 10.01
N LEU A 184 4.80 -16.41 9.62
CA LEU A 184 3.55 -15.99 10.22
C LEU A 184 2.33 -16.78 9.72
N GLY A 185 2.52 -17.75 8.83
CA GLY A 185 1.47 -18.67 8.36
C GLY A 185 0.77 -18.22 7.06
N ALA A 186 1.41 -17.38 6.25
CA ALA A 186 0.90 -17.10 4.92
C ALA A 186 0.80 -18.36 4.07
N ASP A 187 -0.32 -18.54 3.39
CA ASP A 187 -0.51 -19.65 2.46
C ASP A 187 0.26 -19.40 1.16
N THR A 188 1.36 -20.14 1.01
CA THR A 188 2.25 -20.02 -0.16
C THR A 188 1.71 -20.74 -1.39
N THR A 189 0.64 -21.52 -1.26
CA THR A 189 0.06 -22.31 -2.35
C THR A 189 -1.01 -21.55 -3.12
N LEU A 190 -1.66 -20.56 -2.52
CA LEU A 190 -2.71 -19.73 -3.16
C LEU A 190 -2.24 -19.14 -4.49
N GLY A 191 -0.99 -18.69 -4.56
CA GLY A 191 -0.42 -18.11 -5.77
C GLY A 191 -0.17 -19.08 -6.92
N GLU A 192 0.17 -20.33 -6.60
CA GLU A 192 0.36 -21.34 -7.64
C GLU A 192 -0.94 -21.65 -8.37
N ASP A 193 -2.05 -21.71 -7.68
CA ASP A 193 -3.34 -22.03 -8.27
C ASP A 193 -3.91 -20.84 -9.07
N LEU A 194 -3.74 -19.62 -8.60
CA LEU A 194 -4.13 -18.42 -9.35
C LEU A 194 -3.30 -18.27 -10.62
N GLY A 195 -1.98 -18.48 -10.55
CA GLY A 195 -1.08 -18.45 -11.72
C GLY A 195 -1.39 -19.56 -12.74
N LYS A 196 -1.74 -20.76 -12.29
CA LYS A 196 -2.19 -21.86 -13.12
C LYS A 196 -3.54 -21.57 -13.76
N GLY A 197 -4.48 -21.00 -12.99
CA GLY A 197 -5.80 -20.58 -13.47
C GLY A 197 -5.70 -19.54 -14.58
N PHE A 198 -4.89 -18.51 -14.39
CA PHE A 198 -4.66 -17.47 -15.40
C PHE A 198 -3.98 -18.03 -16.66
N LYS A 199 -2.95 -18.86 -16.53
CA LYS A 199 -2.29 -19.53 -17.67
C LYS A 199 -3.25 -20.44 -18.43
N ARG A 200 -4.16 -21.13 -17.73
CA ARG A 200 -5.19 -21.98 -18.34
C ARG A 200 -6.23 -21.14 -19.09
N LEU A 201 -6.67 -20.02 -18.51
CA LEU A 201 -7.58 -19.07 -19.16
C LEU A 201 -6.95 -18.45 -20.41
N LEU A 202 -5.69 -18.02 -20.31
CA LEU A 202 -4.94 -17.44 -21.43
C LEU A 202 -4.78 -18.47 -22.58
N ARG A 203 -4.46 -19.73 -22.26
CA ARG A 203 -4.37 -20.81 -23.25
C ARG A 203 -5.71 -21.09 -23.92
N ALA A 204 -6.81 -21.07 -23.18
CA ALA A 204 -8.17 -21.24 -23.71
C ALA A 204 -8.55 -20.11 -24.66
N LEU A 205 -8.24 -18.85 -24.28
CA LEU A 205 -8.46 -17.66 -25.11
C LEU A 205 -7.64 -17.72 -26.41
N VAL A 206 -6.35 -18.07 -26.34
CA VAL A 206 -5.49 -18.20 -27.51
C VAL A 206 -5.94 -19.35 -28.42
N ALA A 207 -6.42 -20.47 -27.86
CA ALA A 207 -6.98 -21.56 -28.65
C ALA A 207 -8.26 -21.16 -29.36
N SER A 208 -9.13 -20.39 -28.71
CA SER A 208 -10.36 -19.84 -29.29
C SER A 208 -10.09 -18.85 -30.43
N LEU A 209 -9.04 -18.04 -30.32
CA LEU A 209 -8.64 -17.09 -31.36
C LEU A 209 -7.93 -17.76 -32.58
N LYS A 210 -7.38 -18.96 -32.39
CA LYS A 210 -6.74 -19.72 -33.49
C LYS A 210 -7.74 -20.61 -34.24
N GLY A 211 -8.96 -20.75 -33.76
CA GLY A 211 -10.04 -21.48 -34.40
C GLY A 211 -11.01 -20.59 -35.19
N LEU A 212 -10.71 -19.30 -35.28
CA LEU A 212 -11.37 -18.32 -36.15
C LEU A 212 -10.45 -18.00 -37.37
#